data_995f7fa539edf040df925f52e41dc568
#
_entry.id   995f7fa539edf040df925f52e41dc568
#
_cell.length_a   1.000
_cell.length_b   1.000
_cell.length_c   1.000
_cell.angle_alpha   90.00
_cell.angle_beta   90.00
_cell.angle_gamma   90.00
#
_symmetry.space_group_name_H-M   'P 1'
#
loop_
_entity.id
_entity.type
_entity.pdbx_description
1 polymer ?
#
loop_
_entity_poly.entity_id
_entity_poly.type
_entity_poly.pdbx_seq_one_letter_code
_entity_poly.pdbx_strand_id
1 'polypeptide(L)'
;MLSHQHPLFQLSNKINWECFENAFSPLYCSTNGRPAHPIRLMCGLLILKHLRNVSDEMVVFQWSENAYYQYFCGGLEFMPKQPCDASELVHFRNRIGEEGMELILAESIRVNTDHDDEDHFDTAFIDSTVQEKNITYPTDAKLHKKIIKNVLKIVHDKCLPVSYTHLTLPTI
;
A
#
# COMPACT_ATOMS: atom_id res chain seq x y z
N MET A 1 2.23 -1.53 32.60
CA MET A 1 3.52 -2.07 32.13
C MET A 1 3.25 -2.91 30.90
N LEU A 2 3.96 -2.71 29.78
CA LEU A 2 3.75 -3.48 28.54
C LEU A 2 4.35 -4.89 28.67
N SER A 3 3.69 -5.88 28.05
CA SER A 3 4.21 -7.25 28.04
C SER A 3 5.34 -7.38 27.03
N HIS A 4 6.49 -7.89 27.47
CA HIS A 4 7.65 -8.14 26.59
C HIS A 4 7.39 -9.27 25.58
N GLN A 5 6.39 -10.12 25.80
CA GLN A 5 6.02 -11.21 24.89
C GLN A 5 5.09 -10.74 23.77
N HIS A 6 4.63 -9.48 23.82
CA HIS A 6 3.75 -8.98 22.78
C HIS A 6 4.49 -8.84 21.44
N PRO A 7 3.90 -9.31 20.29
CA PRO A 7 4.59 -9.30 19.00
C PRO A 7 5.12 -7.93 18.57
N LEU A 8 4.34 -6.85 18.78
CA LEU A 8 4.80 -5.50 18.46
C LEU A 8 5.95 -5.02 19.35
N PHE A 9 6.01 -5.48 20.59
CA PHE A 9 7.14 -5.17 21.48
C PHE A 9 8.42 -5.82 20.95
N GLN A 10 8.35 -7.09 20.59
CA GLN A 10 9.49 -7.83 20.04
C GLN A 10 9.92 -7.24 18.68
N LEU A 11 8.97 -6.96 17.82
CA LEU A 11 9.21 -6.35 16.51
C LEU A 11 9.91 -4.99 16.65
N SER A 12 9.44 -4.14 17.56
CA SER A 12 10.04 -2.82 17.83
C SER A 12 11.53 -2.90 18.21
N ASN A 13 11.95 -3.98 18.89
CA ASN A 13 13.34 -4.17 19.31
C ASN A 13 14.21 -4.83 18.22
N LYS A 14 13.61 -5.48 17.21
CA LYS A 14 14.32 -6.10 16.09
C LYS A 14 14.62 -5.11 14.96
N ILE A 15 13.76 -4.12 14.77
CA ILE A 15 13.91 -3.09 13.71
C ILE A 15 15.10 -2.20 14.02
N ASN A 16 15.94 -1.97 13.01
CA ASN A 16 17.04 -1.00 13.09
C ASN A 16 16.51 0.42 12.77
N TRP A 17 16.02 1.11 13.81
CA TRP A 17 15.49 2.47 13.68
C TRP A 17 16.54 3.50 13.27
N GLU A 18 17.81 3.30 13.61
CA GLU A 18 18.92 4.21 13.24
C GLU A 18 19.11 4.26 11.72
N CYS A 19 18.84 3.17 11.02
CA CYS A 19 18.91 3.14 9.57
C CYS A 19 17.96 4.17 8.95
N PHE A 20 16.72 4.26 9.46
CA PHE A 20 15.73 5.24 8.99
C PHE A 20 16.08 6.66 9.40
N GLU A 21 16.58 6.87 10.63
CA GLU A 21 17.02 8.18 11.09
C GLU A 21 18.16 8.71 10.21
N ASN A 22 19.15 7.90 9.90
CA ASN A 22 20.27 8.27 9.05
C ASN A 22 19.86 8.57 7.61
N ALA A 23 18.94 7.77 7.06
CA ALA A 23 18.49 7.93 5.69
C ALA A 23 17.57 9.16 5.50
N PHE A 24 16.67 9.43 6.46
CA PHE A 24 15.62 10.42 6.28
C PHE A 24 15.90 11.76 6.98
N SER A 25 16.77 11.81 7.99
CA SER A 25 17.14 13.06 8.66
C SER A 25 17.66 14.14 7.70
N PRO A 26 18.48 13.83 6.66
CA PRO A 26 18.93 14.82 5.70
C PRO A 26 17.81 15.47 4.86
N LEU A 27 16.64 14.83 4.78
CA LEU A 27 15.49 15.35 4.02
C LEU A 27 14.74 16.46 4.78
N TYR A 28 15.14 16.75 6.02
CA TYR A 28 14.53 17.75 6.88
C TYR A 28 15.49 18.89 7.19
N CYS A 29 14.95 20.12 7.18
CA CYS A 29 15.70 21.29 7.59
C CYS A 29 15.53 21.49 9.11
N SER A 30 16.65 21.59 9.86
CA SER A 30 16.64 21.75 11.31
C SER A 30 16.34 23.18 11.78
N THR A 31 16.49 24.18 10.88
CA THR A 31 16.53 25.61 11.25
C THR A 31 15.35 26.42 10.74
N ASN A 32 14.51 25.86 9.86
CA ASN A 32 13.43 26.61 9.22
C ASN A 32 12.10 25.83 9.20
N GLY A 33 11.03 26.50 9.57
CA GLY A 33 9.67 25.97 9.53
C GLY A 33 9.20 25.29 10.82
N ARG A 34 8.06 24.59 10.74
CA ARG A 34 7.53 23.77 11.84
C ARG A 34 8.47 22.59 12.11
N PRO A 35 8.75 22.27 13.38
CA PRO A 35 9.52 21.08 13.73
C PRO A 35 8.92 19.83 13.08
N ALA A 36 9.76 19.00 12.48
CA ALA A 36 9.34 17.73 11.89
C ALA A 36 8.91 16.75 12.99
N HIS A 37 7.97 15.89 12.65
CA HIS A 37 7.68 14.73 13.50
C HIS A 37 8.88 13.80 13.55
N PRO A 38 9.10 13.08 14.67
CA PRO A 38 10.16 12.10 14.77
C PRO A 38 10.08 11.07 13.63
N ILE A 39 11.20 10.77 12.99
CA ILE A 39 11.26 9.84 11.86
C ILE A 39 10.73 8.47 12.28
N ARG A 40 11.13 8.01 13.47
CA ARG A 40 10.63 6.76 14.04
C ARG A 40 9.10 6.72 14.16
N LEU A 41 8.46 7.84 14.53
CA LEU A 41 7.00 7.94 14.57
C LEU A 41 6.40 7.73 13.18
N MET A 42 6.90 8.45 12.18
CA MET A 42 6.36 8.39 10.83
C MET A 42 6.58 7.02 10.16
N CYS A 43 7.78 6.46 10.27
CA CYS A 43 8.08 5.10 9.80
C CYS A 43 7.27 4.05 10.55
N GLY A 44 7.15 4.18 11.86
CA GLY A 44 6.37 3.27 12.70
C GLY A 44 4.90 3.24 12.32
N LEU A 45 4.28 4.40 12.06
CA LEU A 45 2.90 4.48 11.58
C LEU A 45 2.73 3.84 10.20
N LEU A 46 3.69 4.03 9.27
CA LEU A 46 3.64 3.38 7.95
C LEU A 46 3.73 1.86 8.06
N ILE A 47 4.65 1.34 8.88
CA ILE A 47 4.79 -0.09 9.11
C ILE A 47 3.51 -0.65 9.74
N LEU A 48 2.97 0.00 10.78
CA LEU A 48 1.73 -0.42 11.44
C LEU A 48 0.54 -0.41 10.50
N LYS A 49 0.43 0.61 9.64
CA LYS A 49 -0.62 0.70 8.62
C LYS A 49 -0.63 -0.55 7.73
N HIS A 50 0.53 -0.94 7.20
CA HIS A 50 0.65 -2.11 6.33
C HIS A 50 0.45 -3.41 7.11
N LEU A 51 1.03 -3.52 8.29
CA LEU A 51 0.89 -4.69 9.15
C LEU A 51 -0.57 -4.99 9.55
N ARG A 52 -1.38 -3.94 9.72
CA ARG A 52 -2.78 -4.03 10.13
C ARG A 52 -3.76 -3.87 8.97
N ASN A 53 -3.26 -3.55 7.77
CA ASN A 53 -4.06 -3.29 6.58
C ASN A 53 -5.18 -2.26 6.83
N VAL A 54 -4.82 -1.12 7.39
CA VAL A 54 -5.74 -0.02 7.73
C VAL A 54 -5.44 1.25 6.93
N SER A 55 -6.39 2.22 6.93
CA SER A 55 -6.16 3.54 6.32
C SER A 55 -5.22 4.41 7.15
N ASP A 56 -4.75 5.52 6.56
CA ASP A 56 -3.90 6.50 7.25
C ASP A 56 -4.63 7.12 8.46
N GLU A 57 -5.91 7.45 8.31
CA GLU A 57 -6.74 7.99 9.39
C GLU A 57 -6.90 6.97 10.52
N MET A 58 -7.14 5.71 10.16
CA MET A 58 -7.39 4.65 11.13
C MET A 58 -6.11 4.32 11.92
N VAL A 59 -4.94 4.27 11.30
CA VAL A 59 -3.69 3.98 12.05
C VAL A 59 -3.35 5.11 13.02
N VAL A 60 -3.55 6.38 12.63
CA VAL A 60 -3.34 7.54 13.51
C VAL A 60 -4.34 7.54 14.68
N PHE A 61 -5.59 7.20 14.40
CA PHE A 61 -6.62 7.06 15.44
C PHE A 61 -6.27 5.92 16.43
N GLN A 62 -5.98 4.72 15.92
CA GLN A 62 -5.61 3.56 16.73
C GLN A 62 -4.33 3.79 17.55
N TRP A 63 -3.40 4.60 17.05
CA TRP A 63 -2.19 4.94 17.80
C TRP A 63 -2.54 5.66 19.12
N SER A 64 -3.52 6.56 19.13
CA SER A 64 -3.94 7.28 20.33
C SER A 64 -4.57 6.40 21.40
N GLU A 65 -5.09 5.23 21.01
CA GLU A 65 -5.76 4.29 21.91
C GLU A 65 -4.89 3.10 22.32
N ASN A 66 -3.78 2.85 21.61
CA ASN A 66 -2.99 1.63 21.78
C ASN A 66 -1.56 1.92 22.27
N ALA A 67 -1.30 1.55 23.51
CA ALA A 67 0.01 1.74 24.13
C ALA A 67 1.15 0.96 23.43
N TYR A 68 0.86 -0.18 22.80
CA TYR A 68 1.86 -0.91 22.00
C TYR A 68 2.20 -0.20 20.70
N TYR A 69 1.24 0.50 20.07
CA TYR A 69 1.51 1.32 18.89
C TYR A 69 2.40 2.51 19.25
N GLN A 70 2.10 3.14 20.40
CA GLN A 70 2.92 4.25 20.88
C GLN A 70 4.35 3.81 21.20
N TYR A 71 4.52 2.69 21.91
CA TYR A 71 5.84 2.12 22.17
C TYR A 71 6.58 1.78 20.88
N PHE A 72 5.91 1.13 19.91
CA PHE A 72 6.49 0.80 18.61
C PHE A 72 7.01 2.03 17.88
N CYS A 73 6.27 3.11 17.91
CA CYS A 73 6.63 4.41 17.33
C CYS A 73 7.61 5.24 18.18
N GLY A 74 8.13 4.70 19.27
CA GLY A 74 9.12 5.37 20.14
C GLY A 74 8.52 6.22 21.24
N GLY A 75 7.22 6.12 21.52
CA GLY A 75 6.59 6.78 22.67
C GLY A 75 7.05 6.19 24.00
N LEU A 76 7.51 7.05 24.92
CA LEU A 76 7.91 6.66 26.27
C LEU A 76 6.74 6.73 27.25
N GLU A 77 5.80 7.62 26.99
CA GLU A 77 4.61 7.85 27.80
C GLU A 77 3.34 7.66 26.96
N PHE A 78 2.26 7.25 27.59
CA PHE A 78 0.97 7.10 26.92
C PHE A 78 0.35 8.47 26.65
N MET A 79 0.06 8.75 25.39
CA MET A 79 -0.55 10.00 24.91
C MET A 79 -1.91 9.70 24.28
N PRO A 80 -3.04 10.11 24.88
CA PRO A 80 -4.38 9.84 24.34
C PRO A 80 -4.77 10.77 23.18
N LYS A 81 -3.83 11.53 22.63
CA LYS A 81 -4.02 12.45 21.52
C LYS A 81 -3.33 11.90 20.27
N GLN A 82 -3.97 12.10 19.12
CA GLN A 82 -3.37 11.75 17.82
C GLN A 82 -2.02 12.45 17.63
N PRO A 83 -0.99 11.73 17.16
CA PRO A 83 0.38 12.26 17.06
C PRO A 83 0.54 13.23 15.88
N CYS A 84 -0.25 13.05 14.81
CA CYS A 84 -0.19 13.82 13.58
C CYS A 84 -1.53 13.70 12.82
N ASP A 85 -1.70 14.50 11.77
CA ASP A 85 -2.79 14.32 10.83
C ASP A 85 -2.46 13.24 9.79
N ALA A 86 -3.48 12.55 9.28
CA ALA A 86 -3.30 11.52 8.24
C ALA A 86 -2.63 12.06 6.96
N SER A 87 -2.88 13.35 6.62
CA SER A 87 -2.22 14.03 5.50
C SER A 87 -0.70 14.14 5.67
N GLU A 88 -0.21 14.20 6.89
CA GLU A 88 1.23 14.27 7.17
C GLU A 88 1.95 12.94 6.80
N LEU A 89 1.26 11.79 6.90
CA LEU A 89 1.76 10.52 6.39
C LEU A 89 1.89 10.53 4.86
N VAL A 90 0.95 11.15 4.15
CA VAL A 90 1.03 11.33 2.69
C VAL A 90 2.22 12.20 2.33
N HIS A 91 2.40 13.33 3.02
CA HIS A 91 3.54 14.21 2.81
C HIS A 91 4.87 13.52 3.12
N PHE A 92 4.91 12.71 4.16
CA PHE A 92 6.11 11.94 4.50
C PHE A 92 6.46 10.93 3.40
N ARG A 93 5.49 10.12 2.91
CA ARG A 93 5.71 9.19 1.79
C ARG A 93 6.23 9.89 0.54
N ASN A 94 5.64 11.03 0.18
CA ASN A 94 6.09 11.81 -0.97
C ASN A 94 7.52 12.35 -0.79
N ARG A 95 7.91 12.66 0.45
CA ARG A 95 9.24 13.18 0.77
C ARG A 95 10.32 12.11 0.72
N ILE A 96 10.07 10.93 1.28
CA ILE A 96 11.04 9.82 1.26
C ILE A 96 11.13 9.17 -0.11
N GLY A 97 10.10 9.30 -0.96
CA GLY A 97 10.05 8.76 -2.30
C GLY A 97 10.05 7.23 -2.36
N GLU A 98 10.34 6.74 -3.56
CA GLU A 98 10.40 5.29 -3.84
C GLU A 98 11.55 4.62 -3.08
N GLU A 99 12.74 5.21 -3.12
CA GLU A 99 13.94 4.71 -2.43
C GLU A 99 13.72 4.56 -0.91
N GLY A 100 13.03 5.52 -0.29
CA GLY A 100 12.71 5.43 1.12
C GLY A 100 11.67 4.35 1.45
N MET A 101 10.72 4.12 0.57
CA MET A 101 9.75 3.02 0.72
C MET A 101 10.41 1.67 0.53
N GLU A 102 11.35 1.54 -0.40
CA GLU A 102 12.17 0.33 -0.59
C GLU A 102 13.02 0.02 0.64
N LEU A 103 13.61 1.05 1.28
CA LEU A 103 14.37 0.87 2.51
C LEU A 103 13.49 0.32 3.65
N ILE A 104 12.28 0.84 3.82
CA ILE A 104 11.32 0.35 4.81
C ILE A 104 10.93 -1.11 4.53
N LEU A 105 10.71 -1.44 3.25
CA LEU A 105 10.38 -2.79 2.82
C LEU A 105 11.55 -3.75 3.07
N ALA A 106 12.77 -3.37 2.68
CA ALA A 106 13.98 -4.18 2.89
C ALA A 106 14.21 -4.50 4.37
N GLU A 107 14.04 -3.51 5.25
CA GLU A 107 14.16 -3.73 6.69
C GLU A 107 13.03 -4.65 7.23
N SER A 108 11.83 -4.52 6.70
CA SER A 108 10.71 -5.41 7.05
C SER A 108 10.97 -6.86 6.63
N ILE A 109 11.58 -7.07 5.47
CA ILE A 109 12.00 -8.40 4.99
C ILE A 109 13.10 -8.94 5.90
N ARG A 110 14.16 -8.16 6.17
CA ARG A 110 15.27 -8.55 7.04
C ARG A 110 14.78 -9.08 8.40
N VAL A 111 13.89 -8.33 9.05
CA VAL A 111 13.37 -8.72 10.37
C VAL A 111 12.54 -10.00 10.35
N ASN A 112 11.90 -10.31 9.21
CA ASN A 112 11.12 -11.54 9.06
C ASN A 112 11.97 -12.74 8.63
N THR A 113 13.13 -12.50 8.00
CA THR A 113 14.04 -13.58 7.55
C THR A 113 14.92 -14.13 8.66
N ASP A 114 15.13 -13.37 9.77
CA ASP A 114 15.90 -13.81 10.93
C ASP A 114 15.23 -14.96 11.74
N HIS A 115 14.06 -15.42 11.30
CA HIS A 115 13.39 -16.61 11.84
C HIS A 115 13.51 -17.79 10.88
N ASP A 116 14.53 -18.62 11.13
CA ASP A 116 14.61 -20.04 10.76
C ASP A 116 13.96 -20.44 9.43
N ASP A 117 14.68 -20.26 8.32
CA ASP A 117 14.56 -21.20 7.18
C ASP A 117 15.48 -20.71 6.06
N GLU A 118 16.74 -21.13 6.09
CA GLU A 118 17.66 -21.00 4.94
C GLU A 118 17.20 -21.82 3.72
N ASP A 119 16.15 -22.63 3.84
CA ASP A 119 15.77 -23.63 2.84
C ASP A 119 14.53 -23.29 1.98
N HIS A 120 13.84 -22.15 2.18
CA HIS A 120 12.58 -21.89 1.46
C HIS A 120 12.56 -20.68 0.51
N PHE A 121 13.69 -20.04 0.22
CA PHE A 121 13.73 -18.86 -0.66
C PHE A 121 13.86 -19.16 -2.16
N ASP A 122 13.90 -20.42 -2.59
CA ASP A 122 14.06 -20.77 -4.02
C ASP A 122 12.78 -20.66 -4.85
N THR A 123 11.62 -20.35 -4.25
CA THR A 123 10.37 -20.25 -5.01
C THR A 123 9.58 -19.01 -4.60
N ALA A 124 9.76 -17.91 -5.31
CA ALA A 124 8.90 -16.74 -5.20
C ALA A 124 7.64 -16.96 -6.04
N PHE A 125 6.48 -17.14 -5.41
CA PHE A 125 5.19 -17.10 -6.10
C PHE A 125 4.81 -15.64 -6.35
N ILE A 126 5.07 -15.15 -7.56
CA ILE A 126 4.62 -13.82 -7.99
C ILE A 126 3.23 -14.03 -8.62
N ASP A 127 2.18 -13.78 -7.85
CA ASP A 127 0.82 -13.64 -8.38
C ASP A 127 0.64 -12.22 -8.90
N SER A 128 0.95 -12.03 -10.18
CA SER A 128 0.65 -10.79 -10.87
C SER A 128 -0.81 -10.80 -11.32
N THR A 129 -1.71 -10.42 -10.45
CA THR A 129 -3.09 -10.12 -10.85
C THR A 129 -3.08 -8.84 -11.66
N VAL A 130 -2.98 -8.95 -12.98
CA VAL A 130 -3.15 -7.81 -13.88
C VAL A 130 -4.62 -7.42 -13.85
N GLN A 131 -4.95 -6.46 -13.00
CA GLN A 131 -6.26 -5.83 -13.03
C GLN A 131 -6.34 -4.95 -14.27
N GLU A 132 -7.12 -5.34 -15.26
CA GLU A 132 -7.36 -4.51 -16.44
C GLU A 132 -7.93 -3.16 -16.01
N LYS A 133 -7.23 -2.08 -16.34
CA LYS A 133 -7.51 -0.70 -15.91
C LYS A 133 -8.83 -0.13 -16.46
N ASN A 134 -9.61 -0.90 -17.19
CA ASN A 134 -10.83 -0.46 -17.89
C ASN A 134 -11.94 -1.52 -17.88
N ILE A 135 -12.33 -1.99 -16.69
CA ILE A 135 -13.54 -2.81 -16.56
C ILE A 135 -14.75 -1.88 -16.69
N THR A 136 -15.22 -1.69 -17.90
CA THR A 136 -16.53 -1.08 -18.13
C THR A 136 -17.59 -2.10 -17.75
N TYR A 137 -18.49 -1.71 -16.83
CA TYR A 137 -19.59 -2.56 -16.38
C TYR A 137 -20.31 -3.16 -17.61
N PRO A 138 -20.45 -4.50 -17.70
CA PRO A 138 -21.07 -5.14 -18.85
C PRO A 138 -22.58 -4.87 -18.81
N THR A 139 -23.04 -3.87 -19.57
CA THR A 139 -24.46 -3.74 -19.88
C THR A 139 -24.78 -4.59 -21.09
N ASP A 140 -26.00 -5.17 -21.17
CA ASP A 140 -26.44 -6.01 -22.29
C ASP A 140 -26.24 -5.31 -23.64
N ALA A 141 -26.50 -4.01 -23.71
CA ALA A 141 -26.28 -3.21 -24.91
C ALA A 141 -24.80 -3.18 -25.34
N LYS A 142 -23.84 -3.11 -24.39
CA LYS A 142 -22.41 -3.13 -24.70
C LYS A 142 -21.92 -4.52 -25.12
N LEU A 143 -22.47 -5.56 -24.51
CA LEU A 143 -22.18 -6.94 -24.89
C LEU A 143 -22.68 -7.24 -26.30
N HIS A 144 -23.92 -6.87 -26.62
CA HIS A 144 -24.48 -7.00 -27.98
C HIS A 144 -23.63 -6.24 -28.99
N LYS A 145 -23.25 -4.99 -28.73
CA LYS A 145 -22.38 -4.20 -29.60
C LYS A 145 -21.01 -4.87 -29.81
N LYS A 146 -20.43 -5.47 -28.78
CA LYS A 146 -19.14 -6.20 -28.86
C LYS A 146 -19.29 -7.46 -29.72
N ILE A 147 -20.38 -8.23 -29.53
CA ILE A 147 -20.68 -9.43 -30.32
C ILE A 147 -20.86 -9.06 -31.83
N ILE A 148 -21.67 -8.07 -32.11
CA ILE A 148 -21.91 -7.59 -33.51
C ILE A 148 -20.57 -7.19 -34.15
N LYS A 149 -19.74 -6.42 -33.45
CA LYS A 149 -18.42 -5.98 -33.95
C LYS A 149 -17.48 -7.16 -34.24
N ASN A 150 -17.47 -8.18 -33.39
CA ASN A 150 -16.65 -9.37 -33.58
C ASN A 150 -17.16 -10.23 -34.73
N VAL A 151 -18.48 -10.42 -34.86
CA VAL A 151 -19.08 -11.15 -35.97
C VAL A 151 -18.79 -10.46 -37.31
N LEU A 152 -18.96 -9.12 -37.41
CA LEU A 152 -18.63 -8.36 -38.59
C LEU A 152 -17.15 -8.48 -38.96
N LYS A 153 -16.24 -8.51 -37.99
CA LYS A 153 -14.83 -8.72 -38.26
C LYS A 153 -14.56 -10.11 -38.88
N ILE A 154 -15.15 -11.17 -38.30
CA ILE A 154 -15.01 -12.55 -38.80
C ILE A 154 -15.58 -12.67 -40.24
N VAL A 155 -16.72 -12.05 -40.52
CA VAL A 155 -17.35 -12.06 -41.82
C VAL A 155 -16.51 -11.33 -42.86
N HIS A 156 -15.93 -10.17 -42.48
CA HIS A 156 -15.02 -9.43 -43.34
C HIS A 156 -13.74 -10.22 -43.64
N ASP A 157 -13.13 -10.83 -42.62
CA ASP A 157 -11.90 -11.63 -42.75
C ASP A 157 -12.10 -12.89 -43.60
N LYS A 158 -13.35 -13.41 -43.69
CA LYS A 158 -13.72 -14.60 -44.48
C LYS A 158 -14.37 -14.26 -45.80
N CYS A 159 -14.44 -12.98 -46.19
CA CYS A 159 -15.07 -12.51 -47.42
C CYS A 159 -16.48 -13.08 -47.67
N LEU A 160 -17.28 -13.26 -46.64
CA LEU A 160 -18.65 -13.76 -46.75
C LEU A 160 -19.60 -12.60 -47.18
N PRO A 161 -20.53 -12.80 -48.15
CA PRO A 161 -21.49 -11.79 -48.48
C PRO A 161 -22.48 -11.56 -47.35
N VAL A 162 -22.56 -10.32 -46.86
CA VAL A 162 -23.47 -9.94 -45.75
C VAL A 162 -24.69 -9.24 -46.36
N SER A 163 -25.89 -9.77 -46.13
CA SER A 163 -27.12 -9.07 -46.39
C SER A 163 -27.48 -8.13 -45.24
N TYR A 164 -27.45 -6.83 -45.47
CA TYR A 164 -27.74 -5.80 -44.46
C TYR A 164 -29.22 -5.59 -44.12
N THR A 165 -30.13 -6.37 -44.73
CA THR A 165 -31.59 -6.13 -44.65
C THR A 165 -32.22 -6.43 -43.28
N HIS A 166 -31.49 -7.03 -42.34
CA HIS A 166 -32.03 -7.41 -41.02
C HIS A 166 -31.28 -6.82 -39.80
N LEU A 167 -30.38 -5.85 -40.01
CA LEU A 167 -29.60 -5.24 -38.93
C LEU A 167 -30.06 -3.85 -38.49
N THR A 168 -31.22 -3.39 -38.92
CA THR A 168 -31.84 -2.18 -38.39
C THR A 168 -32.59 -2.53 -37.11
N LEU A 169 -31.99 -2.22 -35.95
CA LEU A 169 -32.70 -2.23 -34.69
C LEU A 169 -33.86 -1.22 -34.75
N PRO A 170 -35.05 -1.60 -34.29
CA PRO A 170 -36.15 -0.64 -34.19
C PRO A 170 -35.71 0.49 -33.23
N THR A 171 -35.78 1.72 -33.75
CA THR A 171 -35.59 2.93 -32.95
C THR A 171 -36.82 3.07 -32.05
N ILE A 172 -36.64 2.96 -30.73
CA ILE A 172 -37.60 3.39 -29.73
C ILE A 172 -37.15 4.73 -29.20
#